data_69a8139b66c697f2b475dbca7e415d57
#
_entry.id   69a8139b66c697f2b475dbca7e415d57
#
_cell.length_a   1.000
_cell.length_b   1.000
_cell.length_c   1.000
_cell.angle_alpha   90.00
_cell.angle_beta   90.00
_cell.angle_gamma   90.00
#
_symmetry.space_group_name_H-M   'P 1'
#
loop_
_entity.id
_entity.type
_entity.pdbx_description
1 polymer ?
#
loop_
_entity_poly.entity_id
_entity_poly.type
_entity_poly.pdbx_seq_one_letter_code
_entity_poly.pdbx_strand_id
1 'polypeptide(L)'
;SKGRRITLAATMNPHPAFSNRRNFLRCAGITLSLPWLESLGGIAHAAETGKEPRRLLLICLPLGIYRDSFVPKRSGFGHELPEYLASMSHLKDRFTIISGLDHPGVTGGHSAQPRIFTGVPSSERNRRSLDQRVANTLGQHTRFDSLALSAGANDFGWTDGGTMVPAERTVADAFAKLFADEGTANKAKVINHIGRGRSILDHVLSEARGLQTRLSKRDKDKLDEYFESVRATERRLVKSEEWIHQPKPQVDAKPPGPFAADEIITNTRCVCDLTHLAFKTDSTRVITFGYFRQDTVAVPGVNIGYHNLSHHGQDEGNIAQLKRVESAFFDELNILLTHLNNTSEGDSTLLDRTTVVVTSNLGNGSSHSNRDLPVLLAGGRFRHGQHIAVAPGSTPLCNLYLSVLNQLGFEDRSFSTSSGPLNGLQVG
;
A
#
# COMPACT_ATOMS: atom_id res chain seq x y z
N SER A 1 7.27 78.90 33.46
CA SER A 1 7.03 79.43 32.13
C SER A 1 6.91 78.34 31.12
N LYS A 2 5.74 78.24 30.60
CA LYS A 2 5.20 77.74 29.32
C LYS A 2 5.94 76.63 28.57
N GLY A 3 5.36 75.42 28.61
CA GLY A 3 5.61 74.31 27.71
C GLY A 3 4.85 74.40 26.43
N ARG A 4 5.44 73.92 25.37
CA ARG A 4 4.75 73.65 24.06
C ARG A 4 4.55 72.14 23.90
N ARG A 5 3.30 71.74 23.72
CA ARG A 5 2.90 70.43 23.20
C ARG A 5 3.16 70.42 21.68
N ILE A 6 3.81 69.42 21.20
CA ILE A 6 3.85 69.07 19.80
C ILE A 6 3.09 67.77 19.66
N THR A 7 1.97 67.81 18.94
CA THR A 7 1.14 66.66 18.53
C THR A 7 1.71 66.11 17.22
N LEU A 8 2.22 64.91 17.22
CA LEU A 8 2.52 64.16 15.98
C LEU A 8 1.43 63.13 15.81
N ALA A 9 0.58 63.34 14.82
CA ALA A 9 -0.36 62.32 14.31
C ALA A 9 0.40 61.32 13.46
N ALA A 10 0.52 60.09 13.96
CA ALA A 10 0.98 58.97 13.17
C ALA A 10 -0.24 58.22 12.60
N THR A 11 -0.38 58.29 11.31
CA THR A 11 -1.33 57.49 10.52
C THR A 11 -0.94 56.02 10.61
N MET A 12 -1.71 55.25 11.35
CA MET A 12 -1.60 53.78 11.36
C MET A 12 -2.38 53.20 10.16
N ASN A 13 -1.68 52.61 9.21
CA ASN A 13 -2.25 51.66 8.24
C ASN A 13 -2.61 50.35 8.97
N PRO A 14 -3.83 49.82 8.85
CA PRO A 14 -4.16 48.53 9.41
C PRO A 14 -3.73 47.44 8.43
N HIS A 15 -2.60 46.75 8.72
CA HIS A 15 -2.37 45.44 8.16
C HIS A 15 -3.36 44.46 8.80
N PRO A 16 -4.04 43.60 8.03
CA PRO A 16 -4.87 42.53 8.60
C PRO A 16 -3.96 41.51 9.24
N ALA A 17 -3.82 41.57 10.55
CA ALA A 17 -3.23 40.49 11.33
C ALA A 17 -4.18 39.29 11.27
N PHE A 18 -3.81 38.26 10.48
CA PHE A 18 -4.40 36.96 10.63
C PHE A 18 -4.12 36.46 12.05
N SER A 19 -5.09 36.64 12.94
CA SER A 19 -5.01 36.13 14.30
C SER A 19 -5.11 34.60 14.22
N ASN A 20 -3.96 33.96 14.34
CA ASN A 20 -3.87 32.52 14.43
C ASN A 20 -4.61 32.08 15.72
N ARG A 21 -5.77 31.43 15.58
CA ARG A 21 -6.64 30.95 16.67
C ARG A 21 -5.85 30.20 17.77
N ARG A 22 -4.78 29.52 17.38
CA ARG A 22 -3.86 28.82 18.27
C ARG A 22 -3.11 29.75 19.22
N ASN A 23 -2.75 30.96 18.77
CA ASN A 23 -2.09 31.97 19.61
C ASN A 23 -3.08 32.63 20.56
N PHE A 24 -4.32 32.85 20.18
CA PHE A 24 -5.37 33.35 21.03
C PHE A 24 -5.68 32.39 22.20
N LEU A 25 -5.80 31.10 21.91
CA LEU A 25 -6.05 30.08 22.95
C LEU A 25 -4.87 29.86 23.89
N ARG A 26 -3.63 30.02 23.41
CA ARG A 26 -2.43 29.99 24.29
C ARG A 26 -2.39 31.16 25.27
N CYS A 27 -2.83 32.33 24.85
CA CYS A 27 -2.90 33.51 25.74
C CYS A 27 -4.01 33.40 26.79
N ALA A 28 -5.04 32.58 26.56
CA ALA A 28 -6.15 32.40 27.49
C ALA A 28 -5.95 31.27 28.50
N GLY A 29 -4.81 30.55 28.48
CA GLY A 29 -4.47 29.49 29.46
C GLY A 29 -5.38 28.26 29.39
N ILE A 30 -6.16 28.08 28.31
CA ILE A 30 -7.09 26.98 28.13
C ILE A 30 -6.52 26.04 27.06
N THR A 31 -6.04 24.87 27.47
CA THR A 31 -5.66 23.79 26.56
C THR A 31 -6.90 22.95 26.28
N LEU A 32 -7.72 23.34 25.31
CA LEU A 32 -8.77 22.49 24.76
C LEU A 32 -8.17 21.68 23.62
N SER A 33 -8.14 20.35 23.77
CA SER A 33 -7.92 19.45 22.65
C SER A 33 -9.11 19.57 21.70
N LEU A 34 -8.93 20.30 20.61
CA LEU A 34 -9.97 20.36 19.55
C LEU A 34 -10.04 18.99 18.89
N PRO A 35 -11.25 18.46 18.63
CA PRO A 35 -11.40 17.29 17.80
C PRO A 35 -10.77 17.57 16.42
N TRP A 36 -10.30 16.51 15.77
CA TRP A 36 -9.76 16.58 14.41
C TRP A 36 -10.81 17.20 13.48
N LEU A 37 -10.51 18.37 12.96
CA LEU A 37 -11.36 19.03 11.97
C LEU A 37 -10.78 18.67 10.60
N GLU A 38 -11.50 17.84 9.85
CA GLU A 38 -11.13 17.36 8.51
C GLU A 38 -10.80 18.52 7.55
N SER A 39 -11.44 19.67 7.72
CA SER A 39 -11.18 20.91 6.97
C SER A 39 -9.82 21.56 7.26
N LEU A 40 -9.06 21.12 8.26
CA LEU A 40 -7.76 21.71 8.65
C LEU A 40 -6.57 20.76 8.45
N GLY A 41 -6.80 19.49 8.09
CA GLY A 41 -5.77 18.49 7.85
C GLY A 41 -5.87 17.87 6.47
N GLY A 42 -4.78 17.75 5.74
CA GLY A 42 -4.61 16.92 4.56
C GLY A 42 -5.44 17.23 3.29
N ILE A 43 -6.68 17.69 3.44
CA ILE A 43 -7.57 18.03 2.32
C ILE A 43 -7.06 19.25 1.54
N ALA A 44 -6.28 20.13 2.16
CA ALA A 44 -5.73 21.31 1.49
C ALA A 44 -4.84 20.97 0.27
N HIS A 45 -4.12 19.83 0.31
CA HIS A 45 -3.27 19.43 -0.82
C HIS A 45 -4.06 18.76 -1.96
N ALA A 46 -5.15 18.06 -1.65
CA ALA A 46 -6.03 17.48 -2.67
C ALA A 46 -6.88 18.55 -3.38
N ALA A 47 -7.22 19.64 -2.68
CA ALA A 47 -7.99 20.76 -3.26
C ALA A 47 -7.20 21.57 -4.29
N GLU A 48 -5.86 21.62 -4.22
CA GLU A 48 -5.04 22.35 -5.20
C GLU A 48 -4.94 21.64 -6.57
N THR A 49 -5.12 20.33 -6.62
CA THR A 49 -4.99 19.56 -7.88
C THR A 49 -6.32 19.27 -8.58
N GLY A 50 -7.46 19.55 -7.95
CA GLY A 50 -8.81 19.29 -8.50
C GLY A 50 -9.10 17.79 -8.79
N LYS A 51 -8.20 16.88 -8.44
CA LYS A 51 -8.37 15.43 -8.61
C LYS A 51 -8.60 14.75 -7.26
N GLU A 52 -9.62 13.91 -7.23
CA GLU A 52 -9.91 13.07 -6.06
C GLU A 52 -8.73 12.16 -5.72
N PRO A 53 -8.36 12.01 -4.43
CA PRO A 53 -7.28 11.11 -4.03
C PRO A 53 -7.66 9.66 -4.37
N ARG A 54 -6.80 8.95 -5.07
CA ARG A 54 -6.93 7.53 -5.38
C ARG A 54 -5.86 6.77 -4.62
N ARG A 55 -6.18 5.55 -4.18
CA ARG A 55 -5.30 4.73 -3.35
C ARG A 55 -5.20 3.30 -3.87
N LEU A 56 -4.10 2.64 -3.55
CA LEU A 56 -3.85 1.24 -3.87
C LEU A 56 -3.43 0.49 -2.61
N LEU A 57 -4.11 -0.61 -2.33
CA LEU A 57 -3.71 -1.59 -1.32
C LEU A 57 -3.49 -2.94 -1.99
N LEU A 58 -2.29 -3.48 -1.85
CA LEU A 58 -1.92 -4.81 -2.31
C LEU A 58 -1.67 -5.73 -1.12
N ILE A 59 -2.36 -6.86 -1.06
CA ILE A 59 -2.21 -7.86 -0.01
C ILE A 59 -1.82 -9.19 -0.64
N CYS A 60 -0.69 -9.75 -0.21
CA CYS A 60 -0.26 -11.09 -0.57
C CYS A 60 -0.41 -12.02 0.61
N LEU A 61 -1.36 -12.95 0.56
CA LEU A 61 -1.46 -14.04 1.51
C LEU A 61 -0.42 -15.11 1.16
N PRO A 62 0.25 -15.72 2.15
CA PRO A 62 1.18 -16.81 1.89
C PRO A 62 0.43 -18.09 1.57
N LEU A 63 1.12 -19.10 1.07
CA LEU A 63 0.70 -20.50 1.03
C LEU A 63 -0.54 -20.84 0.17
N GLY A 64 -1.04 -19.92 -0.65
CA GLY A 64 -2.27 -20.11 -1.40
C GLY A 64 -3.51 -19.75 -0.58
N ILE A 65 -4.67 -20.10 -1.12
CA ILE A 65 -5.97 -20.04 -0.45
C ILE A 65 -6.70 -21.34 -0.83
N TYR A 66 -7.33 -22.01 0.14
CA TYR A 66 -8.07 -23.24 -0.14
C TYR A 66 -9.25 -22.94 -1.06
N ARG A 67 -9.13 -23.41 -2.31
CA ARG A 67 -9.97 -23.02 -3.44
C ARG A 67 -11.46 -23.22 -3.18
N ASP A 68 -11.84 -24.39 -2.63
CA ASP A 68 -13.25 -24.76 -2.46
C ASP A 68 -14.01 -23.88 -1.48
N SER A 69 -13.28 -23.22 -0.56
CA SER A 69 -13.85 -22.27 0.39
C SER A 69 -13.71 -20.80 -0.04
N PHE A 70 -13.01 -20.52 -1.15
CA PHE A 70 -12.79 -19.16 -1.65
C PHE A 70 -13.43 -18.87 -2.99
N VAL A 71 -13.46 -19.84 -3.92
CA VAL A 71 -13.95 -19.62 -5.29
C VAL A 71 -15.42 -20.02 -5.40
N PRO A 72 -16.32 -19.11 -5.84
CA PRO A 72 -17.72 -19.45 -6.06
C PRO A 72 -17.90 -20.56 -7.10
N LYS A 73 -18.91 -21.41 -6.93
CA LYS A 73 -19.24 -22.49 -7.85
C LYS A 73 -19.75 -22.01 -9.22
N ARG A 74 -20.32 -20.80 -9.26
CA ARG A 74 -20.84 -20.17 -10.48
C ARG A 74 -20.15 -18.85 -10.77
N SER A 75 -19.90 -18.56 -12.02
CA SER A 75 -19.40 -17.25 -12.48
C SER A 75 -20.55 -16.24 -12.68
N GLY A 76 -20.18 -14.98 -12.85
CA GLY A 76 -21.10 -13.86 -13.09
C GLY A 76 -21.67 -13.25 -11.83
N PHE A 77 -22.72 -12.43 -12.01
CA PHE A 77 -23.45 -11.81 -10.91
C PHE A 77 -24.40 -12.81 -10.22
N GLY A 78 -24.77 -12.52 -8.98
CA GLY A 78 -25.74 -13.35 -8.24
C GLY A 78 -25.21 -14.71 -7.77
N HIS A 79 -23.89 -14.94 -7.81
CA HIS A 79 -23.27 -16.13 -7.22
C HIS A 79 -23.47 -16.16 -5.69
N GLU A 80 -23.49 -17.35 -5.12
CA GLU A 80 -23.43 -17.53 -3.66
C GLU A 80 -22.01 -17.24 -3.17
N LEU A 81 -21.90 -16.57 -2.03
CA LEU A 81 -20.60 -16.33 -1.42
C LEU A 81 -20.03 -17.64 -0.87
N PRO A 82 -18.76 -17.95 -1.17
CA PRO A 82 -18.08 -19.07 -0.58
C PRO A 82 -17.83 -18.85 0.93
N GLU A 83 -17.49 -19.92 1.62
CA GLU A 83 -17.37 -19.98 3.08
C GLU A 83 -16.55 -18.83 3.68
N TYR A 84 -15.36 -18.56 3.13
CA TYR A 84 -14.47 -17.52 3.64
C TYR A 84 -15.01 -16.08 3.50
N LEU A 85 -15.93 -15.88 2.58
CA LEU A 85 -16.49 -14.56 2.28
C LEU A 85 -17.91 -14.38 2.84
N ALA A 86 -18.42 -15.35 3.61
CA ALA A 86 -19.76 -15.29 4.17
C ALA A 86 -19.95 -14.12 5.14
N SER A 87 -18.93 -13.82 5.96
CA SER A 87 -18.93 -12.66 6.87
C SER A 87 -18.93 -11.32 6.15
N MET A 88 -18.52 -11.30 4.87
CA MET A 88 -18.46 -10.11 4.00
C MET A 88 -19.74 -9.90 3.17
N SER A 89 -20.84 -10.59 3.47
CA SER A 89 -22.10 -10.54 2.68
C SER A 89 -22.66 -9.13 2.52
N HIS A 90 -22.50 -8.27 3.53
CA HIS A 90 -22.92 -6.86 3.51
C HIS A 90 -22.04 -5.98 2.56
N LEU A 91 -20.88 -6.48 2.13
CA LEU A 91 -19.98 -5.84 1.17
C LEU A 91 -20.01 -6.54 -0.20
N LYS A 92 -20.95 -7.46 -0.47
CA LYS A 92 -20.96 -8.28 -1.68
C LYS A 92 -20.84 -7.44 -2.96
N ASP A 93 -21.50 -6.30 -3.00
CA ASP A 93 -21.47 -5.39 -4.14
C ASP A 93 -20.25 -4.43 -4.14
N ARG A 94 -19.28 -4.67 -3.26
CA ARG A 94 -18.07 -3.88 -3.09
C ARG A 94 -16.80 -4.65 -3.45
N PHE A 95 -16.92 -5.92 -3.83
CA PHE A 95 -15.78 -6.74 -4.29
C PHE A 95 -16.15 -7.69 -5.42
N THR A 96 -15.14 -8.15 -6.13
CA THR A 96 -15.21 -9.12 -7.24
C THR A 96 -14.20 -10.23 -6.96
N ILE A 97 -14.62 -11.47 -7.12
CA ILE A 97 -13.74 -12.64 -7.05
C ILE A 97 -13.28 -12.96 -8.47
N ILE A 98 -12.00 -13.27 -8.64
CA ILE A 98 -11.43 -13.61 -9.94
C ILE A 98 -10.63 -14.90 -9.80
N SER A 99 -10.84 -15.85 -10.69
CA SER A 99 -10.16 -17.14 -10.72
C SER A 99 -9.64 -17.49 -12.12
N GLY A 100 -8.61 -18.33 -12.18
CA GLY A 100 -8.00 -18.77 -13.43
C GLY A 100 -6.86 -17.88 -13.92
N LEU A 101 -6.48 -16.83 -13.19
CA LEU A 101 -5.37 -15.95 -13.56
C LEU A 101 -4.01 -16.58 -13.23
N ASP A 102 -3.02 -16.37 -14.09
CA ASP A 102 -1.67 -16.89 -13.93
C ASP A 102 -0.61 -15.78 -14.11
N HIS A 103 0.60 -16.03 -13.63
CA HIS A 103 1.78 -15.30 -14.06
C HIS A 103 2.59 -16.17 -15.05
N PRO A 104 2.52 -15.90 -16.37
CA PRO A 104 3.28 -16.64 -17.36
C PRO A 104 4.77 -16.64 -17.07
N GLY A 105 5.40 -17.83 -17.03
CA GLY A 105 6.83 -17.97 -16.79
C GLY A 105 7.28 -17.78 -15.33
N VAL A 106 6.38 -17.49 -14.39
CA VAL A 106 6.68 -17.47 -12.97
C VAL A 106 6.54 -18.89 -12.41
N THR A 107 7.62 -19.38 -11.83
CA THR A 107 7.74 -20.73 -11.25
C THR A 107 8.57 -20.68 -9.99
N GLY A 108 8.58 -21.78 -9.22
CA GLY A 108 9.42 -21.92 -8.02
C GLY A 108 8.64 -21.96 -6.70
N GLY A 109 7.32 -22.16 -6.73
CA GLY A 109 6.50 -22.28 -5.54
C GLY A 109 6.64 -21.07 -4.61
N HIS A 110 7.06 -21.26 -3.38
CA HIS A 110 7.25 -20.19 -2.42
C HIS A 110 8.25 -19.10 -2.86
N SER A 111 9.34 -19.51 -3.56
CA SER A 111 10.36 -18.55 -4.02
C SER A 111 9.85 -17.56 -5.08
N ALA A 112 8.67 -17.83 -5.66
CA ALA A 112 8.01 -16.92 -6.60
C ALA A 112 7.30 -15.73 -5.91
N GLN A 113 7.15 -15.74 -4.59
CA GLN A 113 6.42 -14.70 -3.84
C GLN A 113 6.87 -13.27 -4.17
N PRO A 114 8.18 -12.92 -4.27
CA PRO A 114 8.61 -11.57 -4.63
C PRO A 114 8.19 -11.12 -6.03
N ARG A 115 7.64 -12.02 -6.85
CA ARG A 115 7.21 -11.74 -8.23
C ARG A 115 5.71 -11.52 -8.35
N ILE A 116 4.96 -11.68 -7.27
CA ILE A 116 3.49 -11.58 -7.33
C ILE A 116 3.02 -10.24 -7.88
N PHE A 117 3.61 -9.12 -7.45
CA PHE A 117 3.20 -7.79 -7.92
C PHE A 117 4.06 -7.25 -9.08
N THR A 118 4.98 -8.04 -9.61
CA THR A 118 5.75 -7.69 -10.81
C THR A 118 5.34 -8.50 -12.03
N GLY A 119 4.94 -9.76 -11.86
CA GLY A 119 4.61 -10.69 -12.93
C GLY A 119 5.77 -10.99 -13.89
N VAL A 120 7.00 -10.68 -13.49
CA VAL A 120 8.20 -10.93 -14.32
C VAL A 120 8.54 -12.42 -14.29
N PRO A 121 8.77 -13.08 -15.44
CA PRO A 121 9.15 -14.48 -15.50
C PRO A 121 10.35 -14.83 -14.62
N SER A 122 10.38 -16.05 -14.06
CA SER A 122 11.46 -16.49 -13.15
C SER A 122 12.84 -16.55 -13.81
N SER A 123 12.90 -16.66 -15.12
CA SER A 123 14.14 -16.62 -15.93
C SER A 123 14.72 -15.21 -16.08
N GLU A 124 13.97 -14.18 -15.73
CA GLU A 124 14.38 -12.78 -15.88
C GLU A 124 14.68 -12.13 -14.54
N ARG A 125 15.49 -11.07 -14.57
CA ARG A 125 15.68 -10.19 -13.41
C ARG A 125 14.37 -9.47 -13.10
N ASN A 126 14.00 -9.42 -11.81
CA ASN A 126 12.80 -8.72 -11.38
C ASN A 126 12.88 -7.22 -11.72
N ARG A 127 11.73 -6.61 -11.97
CA ARG A 127 11.60 -5.20 -12.38
C ARG A 127 10.48 -4.54 -11.58
N ARG A 128 10.14 -3.31 -11.93
CA ARG A 128 9.14 -2.49 -11.24
C ARG A 128 7.85 -3.25 -10.93
N SER A 129 7.48 -3.24 -9.66
CA SER A 129 6.21 -3.77 -9.17
C SER A 129 5.06 -2.77 -9.33
N LEU A 130 3.82 -3.26 -9.24
CA LEU A 130 2.61 -2.47 -9.39
C LEU A 130 2.54 -1.32 -8.36
N ASP A 131 2.84 -1.61 -7.09
CA ASP A 131 2.89 -0.59 -6.03
C ASP A 131 3.89 0.52 -6.34
N GLN A 132 5.09 0.19 -6.82
CA GLN A 132 6.10 1.19 -7.15
C GLN A 132 5.76 1.96 -8.44
N ARG A 133 5.05 1.32 -9.39
CA ARG A 133 4.50 2.06 -10.55
C ARG A 133 3.50 3.12 -10.11
N VAL A 134 2.62 2.78 -9.19
CA VAL A 134 1.60 3.69 -8.66
C VAL A 134 2.23 4.74 -7.72
N ALA A 135 3.14 4.34 -6.85
CA ALA A 135 3.82 5.21 -5.89
C ALA A 135 4.59 6.35 -6.58
N ASN A 136 5.22 6.08 -7.71
CA ASN A 136 5.95 7.10 -8.47
C ASN A 136 5.09 8.29 -8.94
N THR A 137 3.77 8.14 -8.94
CA THR A 137 2.83 9.20 -9.33
C THR A 137 1.97 9.64 -8.14
N LEU A 138 1.18 8.72 -7.56
CA LEU A 138 0.26 9.08 -6.47
C LEU A 138 0.99 9.42 -5.18
N GLY A 139 2.14 8.80 -4.93
CA GLY A 139 2.94 9.04 -3.76
C GLY A 139 3.54 10.46 -3.71
N GLN A 140 3.66 11.17 -4.82
CA GLN A 140 4.20 12.53 -4.84
C GLN A 140 3.37 13.51 -4.00
N HIS A 141 2.09 13.22 -3.79
CA HIS A 141 1.16 14.07 -3.05
C HIS A 141 1.09 13.78 -1.54
N THR A 142 1.82 12.79 -1.04
CA THR A 142 1.76 12.35 0.36
C THR A 142 3.14 12.35 1.00
N ARG A 143 3.24 12.33 2.33
CA ARG A 143 4.52 12.30 3.04
C ARG A 143 5.37 11.09 2.64
N PHE A 144 4.75 9.92 2.51
CA PHE A 144 5.42 8.68 2.13
C PHE A 144 4.91 8.22 0.76
N ASP A 145 5.81 8.01 -0.19
CA ASP A 145 5.45 7.57 -1.54
C ASP A 145 4.69 6.25 -1.52
N SER A 146 5.13 5.33 -0.67
CA SER A 146 4.47 4.07 -0.37
C SER A 146 4.86 3.59 1.01
N LEU A 147 4.04 2.69 1.58
CA LEU A 147 4.34 1.94 2.78
C LEU A 147 4.32 0.45 2.43
N ALA A 148 5.46 -0.21 2.55
CA ALA A 148 5.55 -1.65 2.43
C ALA A 148 5.67 -2.26 3.83
N LEU A 149 4.84 -3.26 4.12
CA LEU A 149 4.80 -3.99 5.37
C LEU A 149 5.06 -5.47 5.08
N SER A 150 5.99 -6.08 5.79
CA SER A 150 6.31 -7.49 5.63
C SER A 150 6.49 -8.15 6.99
N ALA A 151 5.59 -9.04 7.33
CA ALA A 151 5.70 -9.89 8.51
C ALA A 151 6.60 -11.11 8.22
N GLY A 152 7.79 -10.89 7.67
CA GLY A 152 8.70 -11.97 7.28
C GLY A 152 9.89 -11.52 6.44
N ALA A 153 10.40 -12.40 5.60
CA ALA A 153 11.68 -12.21 4.91
C ALA A 153 11.56 -11.61 3.50
N ASN A 154 10.41 -11.68 2.84
CA ASN A 154 10.27 -11.23 1.46
C ASN A 154 9.67 -9.84 1.38
N ASP A 155 10.28 -9.01 0.55
CA ASP A 155 9.77 -7.72 0.16
C ASP A 155 9.14 -7.83 -1.23
N PHE A 156 8.07 -7.07 -1.46
CA PHE A 156 7.26 -7.15 -2.69
C PHE A 156 7.51 -5.97 -3.62
N GLY A 157 8.03 -4.86 -3.08
CA GLY A 157 8.30 -3.65 -3.84
C GLY A 157 9.58 -3.75 -4.63
N TRP A 158 9.54 -3.39 -5.93
CA TRP A 158 10.70 -3.39 -6.82
C TRP A 158 10.73 -2.12 -7.64
N THR A 159 11.90 -1.48 -7.70
CA THR A 159 12.13 -0.32 -8.56
C THR A 159 12.29 -0.73 -10.03
N ASP A 160 12.28 0.24 -10.94
CA ASP A 160 12.57 0.02 -12.38
C ASP A 160 13.89 -0.69 -12.62
N GLY A 161 14.92 -0.30 -11.90
CA GLY A 161 16.26 -0.91 -11.96
C GLY A 161 16.37 -2.28 -11.29
N GLY A 162 15.24 -2.90 -10.85
CA GLY A 162 15.24 -4.20 -10.20
C GLY A 162 15.91 -4.20 -8.84
N THR A 163 15.84 -3.09 -8.10
CA THR A 163 16.25 -2.98 -6.71
C THR A 163 15.03 -3.16 -5.82
N MET A 164 15.15 -4.01 -4.83
CA MET A 164 14.08 -4.27 -3.86
C MET A 164 13.88 -3.06 -2.94
N VAL A 165 12.64 -2.67 -2.71
CA VAL A 165 12.25 -1.61 -1.77
C VAL A 165 12.07 -2.25 -0.40
N PRO A 166 12.84 -1.86 0.61
CA PRO A 166 12.73 -2.45 1.95
C PRO A 166 11.35 -2.19 2.56
N ALA A 167 10.78 -3.24 3.17
CA ALA A 167 9.55 -3.12 3.93
C ALA A 167 9.83 -2.89 5.42
N GLU A 168 8.89 -2.25 6.10
CA GLU A 168 8.85 -2.19 7.55
C GLU A 168 8.56 -3.61 8.09
N ARG A 169 9.36 -4.04 9.06
CA ARG A 169 9.30 -5.41 9.59
C ARG A 169 8.31 -5.59 10.72
N THR A 170 7.96 -4.50 11.38
CA THR A 170 6.99 -4.49 12.47
C THR A 170 5.93 -3.41 12.25
N VAL A 171 4.73 -3.65 12.75
CA VAL A 171 3.66 -2.66 12.74
C VAL A 171 4.02 -1.46 13.63
N ALA A 172 4.77 -1.69 14.70
CA ALA A 172 5.25 -0.64 15.60
C ALA A 172 6.20 0.34 14.90
N ASP A 173 7.16 -0.17 14.10
CA ASP A 173 8.06 0.69 13.32
C ASP A 173 7.29 1.49 12.27
N ALA A 174 6.35 0.85 11.58
CA ALA A 174 5.50 1.52 10.61
C ALA A 174 4.60 2.59 11.27
N PHE A 175 4.03 2.31 12.43
CA PHE A 175 3.27 3.30 13.21
C PHE A 175 4.13 4.49 13.62
N ALA A 176 5.32 4.24 14.15
CA ALA A 176 6.26 5.30 14.53
C ALA A 176 6.68 6.15 13.32
N LYS A 177 6.96 5.51 12.19
CA LYS A 177 7.26 6.19 10.93
C LYS A 177 6.14 7.13 10.49
N LEU A 178 4.89 6.70 10.58
CA LEU A 178 3.74 7.48 10.13
C LEU A 178 3.35 8.61 11.12
N PHE A 179 3.36 8.34 12.42
CA PHE A 179 2.67 9.16 13.41
C PHE A 179 3.53 9.68 14.56
N ALA A 180 4.66 9.01 14.92
CA ALA A 180 5.50 9.51 16.00
C ALA A 180 6.27 10.77 15.57
N ASP A 181 6.28 11.80 16.43
CA ASP A 181 7.05 13.02 16.16
C ASP A 181 8.55 12.78 16.42
N GLU A 182 9.33 13.12 15.45
CA GLU A 182 10.79 13.02 15.51
C GLU A 182 11.36 14.25 16.20
N GLY A 183 11.51 14.36 17.46
CA GLY A 183 12.01 15.53 18.16
C GLY A 183 13.11 16.31 17.41
N THR A 184 13.33 17.58 17.74
CA THR A 184 14.21 18.51 17.02
C THR A 184 15.62 17.99 16.74
N ALA A 185 16.21 17.21 17.67
CA ALA A 185 17.54 16.61 17.52
C ALA A 185 17.57 15.53 16.41
N ASN A 186 16.51 14.75 16.25
CA ASN A 186 16.41 13.76 15.17
C ASN A 186 16.16 14.43 13.82
N LYS A 187 15.34 15.48 13.77
CA LYS A 187 15.14 16.26 12.53
C LYS A 187 16.46 16.80 11.99
N ALA A 188 17.33 17.35 12.85
CA ALA A 188 18.65 17.83 12.45
C ALA A 188 19.55 16.71 11.91
N LYS A 189 19.51 15.51 12.51
CA LYS A 189 20.25 14.35 12.02
C LYS A 189 19.75 13.90 10.64
N VAL A 190 18.44 13.87 10.44
CA VAL A 190 17.82 13.49 9.15
C VAL A 190 18.18 14.49 8.06
N ILE A 191 18.13 15.80 8.34
CA ILE A 191 18.55 16.85 7.39
C ILE A 191 20.00 16.66 6.98
N ASN A 192 20.90 16.43 7.95
CA ASN A 192 22.32 16.18 7.67
C ASN A 192 22.51 14.90 6.84
N HIS A 193 21.72 13.86 7.09
CA HIS A 193 21.78 12.60 6.31
C HIS A 193 21.32 12.82 4.86
N ILE A 194 20.25 13.58 4.66
CA ILE A 194 19.72 13.98 3.34
C ILE A 194 20.80 14.76 2.57
N GLY A 195 21.44 15.76 3.20
CA GLY A 195 22.50 16.55 2.57
C GLY A 195 23.71 15.70 2.12
N ARG A 196 24.12 14.73 2.96
CA ARG A 196 25.19 13.78 2.59
C ARG A 196 24.74 12.86 1.44
N GLY A 197 23.51 12.37 1.48
CA GLY A 197 22.95 11.53 0.41
C GLY A 197 22.95 12.24 -0.94
N ARG A 198 22.54 13.51 -1.00
CA ARG A 198 22.59 14.33 -2.22
C ARG A 198 24.00 14.47 -2.75
N SER A 199 24.96 14.81 -1.90
CA SER A 199 26.35 14.95 -2.32
C SER A 199 26.95 13.68 -2.91
N ILE A 200 26.59 12.51 -2.36
CA ILE A 200 26.98 11.20 -2.90
C ILE A 200 26.33 10.96 -4.27
N LEU A 201 25.03 11.26 -4.41
CA LEU A 201 24.30 11.07 -5.67
C LEU A 201 24.85 11.98 -6.79
N ASP A 202 25.17 13.24 -6.48
CA ASP A 202 25.77 14.18 -7.42
C ASP A 202 27.12 13.67 -7.93
N HIS A 203 27.95 13.15 -7.02
CA HIS A 203 29.26 12.57 -7.37
C HIS A 203 29.10 11.35 -8.28
N VAL A 204 28.23 10.42 -7.90
CA VAL A 204 27.92 9.20 -8.67
C VAL A 204 27.38 9.54 -10.06
N LEU A 205 26.48 10.52 -10.18
CA LEU A 205 25.94 10.96 -11.46
C LEU A 205 27.03 11.58 -12.35
N SER A 206 27.96 12.33 -11.75
CA SER A 206 29.08 12.95 -12.48
C SER A 206 30.04 11.89 -13.06
N GLU A 207 30.43 10.91 -12.24
CA GLU A 207 31.27 9.79 -12.68
C GLU A 207 30.63 8.95 -13.77
N ALA A 208 29.34 8.60 -13.57
CA ALA A 208 28.59 7.75 -14.50
C ALA A 208 28.36 8.43 -15.86
N ARG A 209 28.16 9.76 -15.91
CA ARG A 209 28.12 10.53 -17.17
C ARG A 209 29.41 10.46 -17.94
N GLY A 210 30.59 10.46 -17.26
CA GLY A 210 31.89 10.29 -17.88
C GLY A 210 32.05 8.92 -18.56
N LEU A 211 31.40 7.88 -18.10
CA LEU A 211 31.39 6.54 -18.69
C LEU A 211 30.54 6.44 -19.96
N GLN A 212 29.48 7.23 -20.07
CA GLN A 212 28.43 7.10 -21.12
C GLN A 212 29.04 7.22 -22.55
N THR A 213 30.07 7.99 -22.72
CA THR A 213 30.73 8.19 -24.04
C THR A 213 31.50 6.96 -24.52
N ARG A 214 31.85 6.03 -23.64
CA ARG A 214 32.71 4.87 -23.92
C ARG A 214 31.98 3.54 -23.99
N LEU A 215 30.68 3.54 -23.75
CA LEU A 215 29.89 2.32 -23.60
C LEU A 215 29.19 1.90 -24.91
N SER A 216 28.96 0.58 -25.06
CA SER A 216 28.08 0.01 -26.07
C SER A 216 26.64 0.47 -25.88
N LYS A 217 25.78 0.35 -26.92
CA LYS A 217 24.37 0.72 -26.82
C LYS A 217 23.66 -0.02 -25.66
N ARG A 218 23.90 -1.33 -25.53
CA ARG A 218 23.31 -2.17 -24.47
C ARG A 218 23.73 -1.72 -23.05
N ASP A 219 24.96 -1.27 -22.91
CA ASP A 219 25.46 -0.81 -21.61
C ASP A 219 25.01 0.62 -21.31
N LYS A 220 24.75 1.43 -22.35
CA LYS A 220 24.09 2.74 -22.21
C LYS A 220 22.66 2.57 -21.69
N ASP A 221 21.88 1.63 -22.24
CA ASP A 221 20.52 1.35 -21.76
C ASP A 221 20.52 0.98 -20.27
N LYS A 222 21.48 0.15 -19.82
CA LYS A 222 21.64 -0.18 -18.39
C LYS A 222 22.05 1.03 -17.54
N LEU A 223 22.90 1.88 -18.08
CA LEU A 223 23.32 3.09 -17.38
C LEU A 223 22.19 4.10 -17.27
N ASP A 224 21.33 4.20 -18.28
CA ASP A 224 20.13 5.03 -18.25
C ASP A 224 19.11 4.53 -17.19
N GLU A 225 18.91 3.19 -17.07
CA GLU A 225 18.13 2.59 -15.97
C GLU A 225 18.74 2.96 -14.59
N TYR A 226 20.07 2.94 -14.48
CA TYR A 226 20.76 3.34 -13.26
C TYR A 226 20.54 4.83 -12.95
N PHE A 227 20.65 5.72 -13.94
CA PHE A 227 20.38 7.14 -13.77
C PHE A 227 18.96 7.42 -13.32
N GLU A 228 17.96 6.72 -13.87
CA GLU A 228 16.57 6.86 -13.40
C GLU A 228 16.41 6.43 -11.93
N SER A 229 17.10 5.38 -11.50
CA SER A 229 17.11 4.92 -10.11
C SER A 229 17.74 5.97 -9.17
N VAL A 230 18.84 6.60 -9.60
CA VAL A 230 19.51 7.68 -8.85
C VAL A 230 18.60 8.91 -8.75
N ARG A 231 17.99 9.34 -9.85
CA ARG A 231 17.04 10.47 -9.88
C ARG A 231 15.81 10.20 -9.02
N ALA A 232 15.30 8.96 -9.01
CA ALA A 232 14.18 8.59 -8.12
C ALA A 232 14.58 8.71 -6.65
N THR A 233 15.79 8.33 -6.30
CA THR A 233 16.32 8.48 -4.94
C THR A 233 16.51 9.95 -4.56
N GLU A 234 17.03 10.76 -5.47
CA GLU A 234 17.18 12.21 -5.29
C GLU A 234 15.82 12.88 -5.03
N ARG A 235 14.80 12.59 -5.86
CA ARG A 235 13.43 13.10 -5.64
C ARG A 235 12.88 12.74 -4.26
N ARG A 236 13.12 11.51 -3.78
CA ARG A 236 12.72 11.09 -2.44
C ARG A 236 13.43 11.87 -1.34
N LEU A 237 14.71 12.16 -1.51
CA LEU A 237 15.47 12.98 -0.54
C LEU A 237 14.96 14.43 -0.50
N VAL A 238 14.71 15.05 -1.65
CA VAL A 238 14.13 16.40 -1.75
C VAL A 238 12.79 16.45 -1.03
N LYS A 239 11.91 15.52 -1.35
CA LYS A 239 10.59 15.41 -0.73
C LYS A 239 10.70 15.21 0.80
N SER A 240 11.60 14.35 1.25
CA SER A 240 11.80 14.12 2.68
C SER A 240 12.22 15.39 3.41
N GLU A 241 13.02 16.25 2.77
CA GLU A 241 13.42 17.54 3.32
C GLU A 241 12.23 18.51 3.43
N GLU A 242 11.38 18.57 2.43
CA GLU A 242 10.17 19.41 2.44
C GLU A 242 9.20 18.97 3.56
N TRP A 243 8.98 17.67 3.71
CA TRP A 243 8.05 17.12 4.69
C TRP A 243 8.57 17.10 6.13
N ILE A 244 9.89 17.22 6.37
CA ILE A 244 10.45 17.18 7.74
C ILE A 244 9.98 18.36 8.60
N HIS A 245 9.65 19.48 7.98
CA HIS A 245 9.15 20.68 8.65
C HIS A 245 7.63 20.63 8.90
N GLN A 246 6.92 19.72 8.26
CA GLN A 246 5.48 19.54 8.47
C GLN A 246 5.23 18.59 9.66
N PRO A 247 4.28 18.90 10.56
CA PRO A 247 3.93 17.98 11.63
C PRO A 247 3.32 16.69 11.04
N LYS A 248 3.60 15.56 11.68
CA LYS A 248 2.90 14.30 11.38
C LYS A 248 1.45 14.38 11.86
N PRO A 249 0.51 13.68 11.23
CA PRO A 249 -0.86 13.60 11.69
C PRO A 249 -0.93 13.08 13.13
N GLN A 250 -1.80 13.66 13.93
CA GLN A 250 -2.09 13.16 15.28
C GLN A 250 -3.26 12.19 15.17
N VAL A 251 -3.09 11.00 15.70
CA VAL A 251 -4.13 9.95 15.72
C VAL A 251 -4.42 9.55 17.17
N ASP A 252 -5.69 9.27 17.45
CA ASP A 252 -6.09 8.71 18.75
C ASP A 252 -5.95 7.18 18.70
N ALA A 253 -4.70 6.73 18.59
CA ALA A 253 -4.36 5.32 18.58
C ALA A 253 -3.01 5.13 19.29
N LYS A 254 -2.90 4.04 20.03
CA LYS A 254 -1.64 3.68 20.71
C LYS A 254 -0.76 2.88 19.74
N PRO A 255 0.57 3.04 19.80
CA PRO A 255 1.47 2.16 19.09
C PRO A 255 1.19 0.70 19.45
N PRO A 256 1.11 -0.20 18.46
CA PRO A 256 0.95 -1.62 18.75
C PRO A 256 2.19 -2.16 19.47
N GLY A 257 1.97 -3.12 20.36
CA GLY A 257 3.06 -3.82 21.06
C GLY A 257 3.80 -4.82 20.16
N PRO A 258 4.85 -5.45 20.67
CA PRO A 258 5.47 -6.56 19.99
C PRO A 258 4.51 -7.76 19.98
N PHE A 259 4.49 -8.51 18.87
CA PHE A 259 3.68 -9.72 18.71
C PHE A 259 4.55 -10.97 18.82
N ALA A 260 4.02 -12.01 19.44
CA ALA A 260 4.62 -13.34 19.38
C ALA A 260 4.55 -13.89 17.93
N ALA A 261 5.36 -14.89 17.63
CA ALA A 261 5.47 -15.44 16.27
C ALA A 261 4.16 -16.08 15.78
N ASP A 262 3.36 -16.61 16.71
CA ASP A 262 2.08 -17.27 16.48
C ASP A 262 0.88 -16.31 16.46
N GLU A 263 1.06 -15.05 16.88
CA GLU A 263 -0.01 -14.02 16.89
C GLU A 263 -0.21 -13.37 15.52
N ILE A 264 -0.12 -14.14 14.43
CA ILE A 264 -0.21 -13.62 13.06
C ILE A 264 -1.55 -12.94 12.78
N ILE A 265 -2.66 -13.44 13.34
CA ILE A 265 -4.00 -12.85 13.15
C ILE A 265 -4.10 -11.51 13.90
N THR A 266 -3.64 -11.43 15.15
CA THR A 266 -3.60 -10.18 15.91
C THR A 266 -2.71 -9.14 15.22
N ASN A 267 -1.57 -9.56 14.68
CA ASN A 267 -0.71 -8.70 13.89
C ASN A 267 -1.43 -8.22 12.62
N THR A 268 -2.18 -9.10 11.94
CA THR A 268 -3.01 -8.73 10.78
C THR A 268 -4.01 -7.65 11.13
N ARG A 269 -4.71 -7.78 12.26
CA ARG A 269 -5.61 -6.76 12.78
C ARG A 269 -4.92 -5.41 12.86
N CYS A 270 -3.76 -5.36 13.50
CA CYS A 270 -3.01 -4.12 13.67
C CYS A 270 -2.51 -3.54 12.35
N VAL A 271 -2.15 -4.37 11.35
CA VAL A 271 -1.83 -3.91 10.00
C VAL A 271 -3.06 -3.32 9.32
N CYS A 272 -4.22 -3.94 9.46
CA CYS A 272 -5.48 -3.42 8.91
C CYS A 272 -5.85 -2.06 9.53
N ASP A 273 -5.74 -1.94 10.86
CA ASP A 273 -5.99 -0.68 11.57
C ASP A 273 -5.00 0.41 11.15
N LEU A 274 -3.70 0.07 11.04
CA LEU A 274 -2.67 1.00 10.56
C LEU A 274 -2.94 1.45 9.12
N THR A 275 -3.37 0.53 8.25
CA THR A 275 -3.73 0.82 6.85
C THR A 275 -4.89 1.81 6.78
N HIS A 276 -5.95 1.57 7.56
CA HIS A 276 -7.08 2.49 7.65
C HIS A 276 -6.65 3.88 8.12
N LEU A 277 -5.86 3.97 9.20
CA LEU A 277 -5.34 5.25 9.72
C LEU A 277 -4.45 5.96 8.69
N ALA A 278 -3.55 5.24 8.02
CA ALA A 278 -2.65 5.81 7.02
C ALA A 278 -3.40 6.40 5.81
N PHE A 279 -4.46 5.72 5.36
CA PHE A 279 -5.30 6.21 4.28
C PHE A 279 -6.22 7.35 4.72
N LYS A 280 -6.81 7.27 5.91
CA LYS A 280 -7.66 8.33 6.47
C LYS A 280 -6.90 9.64 6.68
N THR A 281 -5.61 9.57 7.04
CA THR A 281 -4.75 10.74 7.23
C THR A 281 -4.01 11.18 5.97
N ASP A 282 -4.22 10.50 4.84
CA ASP A 282 -3.49 10.67 3.58
C ASP A 282 -1.97 10.68 3.75
N SER A 283 -1.46 9.92 4.75
CA SER A 283 -0.01 9.80 5.02
C SER A 283 0.72 9.10 3.89
N THR A 284 0.05 8.16 3.23
CA THR A 284 0.44 7.50 1.97
C THR A 284 -0.81 7.10 1.20
N ARG A 285 -0.68 6.92 -0.11
CA ARG A 285 -1.75 6.43 -1.00
C ARG A 285 -1.47 5.04 -1.55
N VAL A 286 -0.34 4.45 -1.21
CA VAL A 286 0.06 3.13 -1.69
C VAL A 286 0.58 2.29 -0.54
N ILE A 287 -0.10 1.18 -0.27
CA ILE A 287 0.32 0.24 0.77
C ILE A 287 0.42 -1.15 0.15
N THR A 288 1.52 -1.84 0.46
CA THR A 288 1.73 -3.25 0.12
C THR A 288 1.97 -4.02 1.40
N PHE A 289 1.23 -5.09 1.56
CA PHE A 289 1.33 -5.93 2.73
C PHE A 289 1.46 -7.40 2.34
N GLY A 290 2.34 -8.12 3.00
CA GLY A 290 2.50 -9.54 2.79
C GLY A 290 2.91 -10.29 4.04
N TYR A 291 2.39 -11.50 4.16
CA TYR A 291 2.78 -12.46 5.16
C TYR A 291 3.81 -13.42 4.62
N PHE A 292 4.77 -13.76 5.48
CA PHE A 292 5.73 -14.81 5.17
C PHE A 292 5.87 -15.84 6.29
N ARG A 293 5.51 -15.50 7.53
CA ARG A 293 5.59 -16.46 8.64
C ARG A 293 4.58 -17.57 8.43
N GLN A 294 5.08 -18.79 8.54
CA GLN A 294 4.41 -20.03 8.16
C GLN A 294 4.24 -20.99 9.34
N ASP A 295 4.63 -20.54 10.54
CA ASP A 295 4.72 -21.37 11.72
C ASP A 295 3.36 -21.57 12.40
N THR A 296 3.37 -21.89 13.67
CA THR A 296 2.18 -22.05 14.50
C THR A 296 1.33 -20.79 14.48
N VAL A 297 0.03 -20.93 14.43
CA VAL A 297 -0.93 -19.81 14.42
C VAL A 297 -1.85 -19.95 15.64
N ALA A 298 -1.93 -18.89 16.44
CA ALA A 298 -2.80 -18.82 17.61
C ALA A 298 -4.27 -18.64 17.20
N VAL A 299 -4.87 -19.67 16.61
CA VAL A 299 -6.29 -19.75 16.27
C VAL A 299 -6.95 -20.90 17.03
N PRO A 300 -8.07 -20.71 17.71
CA PRO A 300 -8.77 -21.75 18.44
C PRO A 300 -9.04 -22.99 17.59
N GLY A 301 -8.64 -24.17 18.08
CA GLY A 301 -8.81 -25.45 17.39
C GLY A 301 -7.81 -25.70 16.26
N VAL A 302 -6.72 -24.92 16.19
CA VAL A 302 -5.57 -25.14 15.32
C VAL A 302 -4.39 -25.58 16.18
N ASN A 303 -3.77 -26.72 15.86
CA ASN A 303 -2.64 -27.28 16.57
C ASN A 303 -1.49 -27.73 15.64
N ILE A 304 -1.64 -27.48 14.35
CA ILE A 304 -0.64 -27.77 13.31
C ILE A 304 -0.20 -26.43 12.70
N GLY A 305 1.10 -26.29 12.41
CA GLY A 305 1.63 -25.08 11.78
C GLY A 305 0.97 -24.81 10.41
N TYR A 306 0.73 -23.54 10.10
CA TYR A 306 -0.02 -23.12 8.90
C TYR A 306 0.60 -23.67 7.61
N HIS A 307 1.94 -23.69 7.51
CA HIS A 307 2.62 -24.28 6.35
C HIS A 307 2.30 -25.77 6.19
N ASN A 308 2.34 -26.55 7.28
CA ASN A 308 1.99 -27.96 7.21
C ASN A 308 0.52 -28.18 6.85
N LEU A 309 -0.38 -27.29 7.32
CA LEU A 309 -1.79 -27.31 6.93
C LEU A 309 -1.99 -27.01 5.44
N SER A 310 -1.19 -26.12 4.85
CA SER A 310 -1.27 -25.84 3.41
C SER A 310 -0.94 -27.07 2.56
N HIS A 311 -0.18 -28.03 3.12
CA HIS A 311 0.12 -29.35 2.54
C HIS A 311 -0.88 -30.42 3.00
N HIS A 312 -2.15 -30.09 3.05
CA HIS A 312 -3.23 -30.88 3.65
C HIS A 312 -3.36 -32.31 3.09
N GLY A 313 -2.82 -32.62 1.90
CA GLY A 313 -2.86 -33.95 1.31
C GLY A 313 -4.27 -34.54 1.14
N GLN A 314 -5.30 -33.70 1.10
CA GLN A 314 -6.73 -34.06 1.10
C GLN A 314 -7.21 -34.67 2.44
N ASP A 315 -6.44 -34.55 3.52
CA ASP A 315 -6.90 -34.92 4.86
C ASP A 315 -7.94 -33.91 5.37
N GLU A 316 -9.12 -34.40 5.74
CA GLU A 316 -10.23 -33.57 6.18
C GLU A 316 -9.94 -32.81 7.47
N GLY A 317 -9.17 -33.41 8.40
CA GLY A 317 -8.79 -32.79 9.66
C GLY A 317 -7.82 -31.61 9.44
N ASN A 318 -6.85 -31.77 8.54
CA ASN A 318 -5.93 -30.71 8.14
C ASN A 318 -6.67 -29.59 7.40
N ILE A 319 -7.58 -29.94 6.48
CA ILE A 319 -8.41 -28.96 5.76
C ILE A 319 -9.29 -28.18 6.73
N ALA A 320 -9.88 -28.83 7.72
CA ALA A 320 -10.73 -28.16 8.72
C ALA A 320 -9.93 -27.14 9.56
N GLN A 321 -8.68 -27.45 9.92
CA GLN A 321 -7.80 -26.50 10.61
C GLN A 321 -7.31 -25.36 9.67
N LEU A 322 -6.92 -25.70 8.43
CA LEU A 322 -6.55 -24.73 7.40
C LEU A 322 -7.65 -23.68 7.20
N LYS A 323 -8.89 -24.13 7.07
CA LYS A 323 -10.07 -23.26 6.92
C LYS A 323 -10.23 -22.29 8.09
N ARG A 324 -9.94 -22.72 9.32
CA ARG A 324 -9.99 -21.81 10.49
C ARG A 324 -8.98 -20.69 10.40
N VAL A 325 -7.74 -21.01 9.98
CA VAL A 325 -6.69 -20.01 9.79
C VAL A 325 -7.05 -19.03 8.70
N GLU A 326 -7.44 -19.54 7.53
CA GLU A 326 -7.76 -18.70 6.37
C GLU A 326 -9.03 -17.86 6.61
N SER A 327 -10.07 -18.42 7.25
CA SER A 327 -11.24 -17.64 7.67
C SER A 327 -10.85 -16.47 8.56
N ALA A 328 -9.95 -16.67 9.53
CA ALA A 328 -9.49 -15.60 10.40
C ALA A 328 -8.80 -14.46 9.63
N PHE A 329 -8.05 -14.76 8.56
CA PHE A 329 -7.51 -13.70 7.68
C PHE A 329 -8.62 -12.93 6.94
N PHE A 330 -9.63 -13.62 6.44
CA PHE A 330 -10.76 -12.97 5.76
C PHE A 330 -11.67 -12.18 6.71
N ASP A 331 -11.74 -12.57 7.96
CA ASP A 331 -12.45 -11.79 9.00
C ASP A 331 -11.74 -10.46 9.27
N GLU A 332 -10.39 -10.45 9.32
CA GLU A 332 -9.63 -9.21 9.42
C GLU A 332 -9.76 -8.34 8.18
N LEU A 333 -9.78 -8.94 6.99
CA LEU A 333 -10.03 -8.23 5.74
C LEU A 333 -11.44 -7.62 5.73
N ASN A 334 -12.45 -8.34 6.23
CA ASN A 334 -13.82 -7.85 6.38
C ASN A 334 -13.85 -6.59 7.25
N ILE A 335 -13.17 -6.60 8.38
CA ILE A 335 -13.09 -5.45 9.28
C ILE A 335 -12.45 -4.25 8.56
N LEU A 336 -11.33 -4.46 7.88
CA LEU A 336 -10.66 -3.39 7.12
C LEU A 336 -11.57 -2.79 6.05
N LEU A 337 -12.16 -3.64 5.19
CA LEU A 337 -13.04 -3.16 4.12
C LEU A 337 -14.29 -2.45 4.66
N THR A 338 -14.84 -2.93 5.80
CA THR A 338 -15.93 -2.27 6.48
C THR A 338 -15.53 -0.89 7.02
N HIS A 339 -14.36 -0.76 7.63
CA HIS A 339 -13.84 0.54 8.09
C HIS A 339 -13.63 1.50 6.91
N LEU A 340 -13.03 1.04 5.81
CA LEU A 340 -12.86 1.86 4.60
C LEU A 340 -14.21 2.28 4.00
N ASN A 341 -15.20 1.37 3.96
CA ASN A 341 -16.53 1.65 3.43
C ASN A 341 -17.35 2.62 4.30
N ASN A 342 -17.12 2.60 5.60
CA ASN A 342 -17.84 3.46 6.56
C ASN A 342 -17.12 4.80 6.82
N THR A 343 -15.94 5.01 6.28
CA THR A 343 -15.20 6.26 6.39
C THR A 343 -15.52 7.16 5.21
N SER A 344 -16.25 8.26 5.48
CA SER A 344 -16.61 9.24 4.46
C SER A 344 -15.39 10.04 3.99
N GLU A 345 -15.31 10.32 2.69
CA GLU A 345 -14.31 11.19 2.08
C GLU A 345 -14.99 12.04 0.98
N GLY A 346 -15.40 13.25 1.33
CA GLY A 346 -16.21 14.10 0.48
C GLY A 346 -17.60 13.49 0.24
N ASP A 347 -17.93 13.26 -1.01
CA ASP A 347 -19.21 12.68 -1.48
C ASP A 347 -19.17 11.15 -1.63
N SER A 348 -18.08 10.51 -1.26
CA SER A 348 -17.86 9.07 -1.39
C SER A 348 -17.22 8.48 -0.12
N THR A 349 -16.73 7.26 -0.18
CA THR A 349 -16.07 6.59 0.94
C THR A 349 -14.58 6.37 0.62
N LEU A 350 -13.78 6.08 1.67
CA LEU A 350 -12.40 5.67 1.45
C LEU A 350 -12.31 4.42 0.58
N LEU A 351 -13.28 3.49 0.68
CA LEU A 351 -13.30 2.28 -0.15
C LEU A 351 -13.54 2.60 -1.63
N ASP A 352 -14.42 3.54 -1.94
CA ASP A 352 -14.65 3.99 -3.33
C ASP A 352 -13.36 4.52 -3.98
N ARG A 353 -12.49 5.11 -3.18
CA ARG A 353 -11.24 5.73 -3.63
C ARG A 353 -10.01 4.85 -3.42
N THR A 354 -10.20 3.63 -2.91
CA THR A 354 -9.13 2.66 -2.65
C THR A 354 -9.36 1.39 -3.46
N THR A 355 -8.46 1.08 -4.39
CA THR A 355 -8.42 -0.22 -5.04
C THR A 355 -7.67 -1.19 -4.15
N VAL A 356 -8.31 -2.27 -3.73
CA VAL A 356 -7.75 -3.33 -2.90
C VAL A 356 -7.61 -4.60 -3.72
N VAL A 357 -6.40 -5.13 -3.83
CA VAL A 357 -6.11 -6.42 -4.47
C VAL A 357 -5.57 -7.37 -3.42
N VAL A 358 -6.30 -8.44 -3.15
CA VAL A 358 -5.86 -9.55 -2.29
C VAL A 358 -5.59 -10.75 -3.18
N THR A 359 -4.40 -11.32 -3.05
CA THR A 359 -3.98 -12.48 -3.85
C THR A 359 -2.98 -13.34 -3.10
N SER A 360 -2.51 -14.41 -3.70
CA SER A 360 -1.39 -15.22 -3.25
C SER A 360 -0.49 -15.57 -4.43
N ASN A 361 0.79 -15.84 -4.16
CA ASN A 361 1.71 -16.35 -5.17
C ASN A 361 1.53 -17.85 -5.45
N LEU A 362 0.66 -18.52 -4.72
CA LEU A 362 0.27 -19.91 -4.92
C LEU A 362 -1.23 -20.00 -5.18
N GLY A 363 -1.62 -20.65 -6.25
CA GLY A 363 -3.01 -21.04 -6.49
C GLY A 363 -3.39 -22.32 -5.73
N ASN A 364 -2.38 -23.16 -5.44
CA ASN A 364 -2.54 -24.33 -4.59
C ASN A 364 -1.30 -24.54 -3.76
N GLY A 365 -1.42 -24.41 -2.43
CA GLY A 365 -0.33 -24.57 -1.47
C GLY A 365 0.18 -26.00 -1.42
N SER A 366 -0.71 -26.99 -1.47
CA SER A 366 -0.35 -28.40 -1.35
C SER A 366 0.55 -28.90 -2.50
N SER A 367 0.36 -28.38 -3.70
CA SER A 367 1.18 -28.73 -4.89
C SER A 367 2.23 -27.69 -5.24
N HIS A 368 2.37 -26.60 -4.47
CA HIS A 368 3.23 -25.45 -4.77
C HIS A 368 2.95 -24.81 -6.16
N SER A 369 1.71 -24.91 -6.64
CA SER A 369 1.35 -24.40 -7.95
C SER A 369 1.30 -22.88 -7.96
N ASN A 370 2.05 -22.23 -8.85
CA ASN A 370 1.98 -20.80 -9.14
C ASN A 370 0.93 -20.46 -10.23
N ARG A 371 -0.06 -21.34 -10.45
CA ARG A 371 -1.14 -21.18 -11.44
C ARG A 371 -2.49 -21.06 -10.75
N ASP A 372 -3.49 -20.53 -11.47
CA ASP A 372 -4.84 -20.31 -10.98
C ASP A 372 -4.83 -19.52 -9.66
N LEU A 373 -4.15 -18.37 -9.71
CA LEU A 373 -3.93 -17.53 -8.55
C LEU A 373 -5.25 -16.96 -8.03
N PRO A 374 -5.54 -17.09 -6.72
CA PRO A 374 -6.76 -16.56 -6.14
C PRO A 374 -6.71 -15.04 -6.08
N VAL A 375 -7.79 -14.37 -6.47
CA VAL A 375 -7.87 -12.90 -6.41
C VAL A 375 -9.21 -12.45 -5.86
N LEU A 376 -9.15 -11.52 -4.91
CA LEU A 376 -10.27 -10.66 -4.51
C LEU A 376 -9.88 -9.21 -4.83
N LEU A 377 -10.71 -8.57 -5.65
CA LEU A 377 -10.60 -7.14 -5.98
C LEU A 377 -11.74 -6.39 -5.27
N ALA A 378 -11.43 -5.37 -4.47
CA ALA A 378 -12.45 -4.58 -3.79
C ALA A 378 -12.26 -3.07 -4.00
N GLY A 379 -13.33 -2.30 -3.93
CA GLY A 379 -13.34 -0.85 -4.01
C GLY A 379 -12.92 -0.29 -5.36
N GLY A 380 -12.39 0.94 -5.38
CA GLY A 380 -11.79 1.54 -6.57
C GLY A 380 -12.75 1.85 -7.71
N ARG A 381 -14.05 2.00 -7.46
CA ARG A 381 -15.06 2.32 -8.49
C ARG A 381 -15.14 1.30 -9.63
N PHE A 382 -14.85 0.03 -9.36
CA PHE A 382 -15.18 -1.05 -10.29
C PHE A 382 -16.63 -1.50 -10.07
N ARG A 383 -17.25 -2.03 -11.12
CA ARG A 383 -18.54 -2.70 -11.01
C ARG A 383 -18.34 -4.08 -10.37
N HIS A 384 -18.61 -4.14 -9.10
CA HIS A 384 -18.43 -5.33 -8.26
C HIS A 384 -19.67 -6.24 -8.20
N GLY A 385 -19.66 -7.24 -7.30
CA GLY A 385 -20.76 -8.18 -7.07
C GLY A 385 -20.72 -9.40 -7.98
N GLN A 386 -19.61 -9.65 -8.66
CA GLN A 386 -19.48 -10.74 -9.63
C GLN A 386 -18.30 -11.68 -9.31
N HIS A 387 -18.37 -12.87 -9.89
CA HIS A 387 -17.23 -13.77 -10.02
C HIS A 387 -16.80 -13.86 -11.49
N ILE A 388 -15.59 -13.40 -11.78
CA ILE A 388 -14.97 -13.51 -13.11
C ILE A 388 -14.13 -14.77 -13.11
N ALA A 389 -14.57 -15.78 -13.86
CA ALA A 389 -13.83 -17.01 -14.07
C ALA A 389 -13.22 -17.02 -15.46
N VAL A 390 -11.90 -17.13 -15.57
CA VAL A 390 -11.19 -17.33 -16.84
C VAL A 390 -10.60 -18.73 -16.88
N ALA A 391 -10.36 -19.26 -18.09
CA ALA A 391 -9.74 -20.56 -18.22
C ALA A 391 -8.29 -20.51 -17.66
N PRO A 392 -7.88 -21.45 -16.82
CA PRO A 392 -6.53 -21.48 -16.29
C PRO A 392 -5.48 -21.47 -17.42
N GLY A 393 -4.42 -20.66 -17.25
CA GLY A 393 -3.36 -20.50 -18.24
C GLY A 393 -3.69 -19.61 -19.43
N SER A 394 -4.91 -19.08 -19.53
CA SER A 394 -5.32 -18.25 -20.68
C SER A 394 -5.07 -16.76 -20.50
N THR A 395 -5.06 -16.29 -19.25
CA THR A 395 -5.07 -14.86 -18.95
C THR A 395 -4.02 -14.52 -17.88
N PRO A 396 -3.05 -13.65 -18.20
CA PRO A 396 -2.08 -13.18 -17.23
C PRO A 396 -2.73 -12.37 -16.09
N LEU A 397 -2.28 -12.57 -14.84
CA LEU A 397 -2.68 -11.75 -13.70
C LEU A 397 -2.31 -10.26 -13.95
N CYS A 398 -1.27 -10.01 -14.72
CA CYS A 398 -0.88 -8.66 -15.13
C CYS A 398 -1.96 -7.93 -15.96
N ASN A 399 -2.95 -8.65 -16.55
CA ASN A 399 -4.11 -8.01 -17.19
C ASN A 399 -5.00 -7.30 -16.15
N LEU A 400 -5.16 -7.90 -14.96
CA LEU A 400 -5.80 -7.21 -13.84
C LEU A 400 -4.99 -6.00 -13.41
N TYR A 401 -3.67 -6.11 -13.30
CA TYR A 401 -2.81 -4.99 -12.90
C TYR A 401 -2.90 -3.82 -13.88
N LEU A 402 -2.97 -4.12 -15.17
CA LEU A 402 -3.20 -3.10 -16.20
C LEU A 402 -4.58 -2.44 -16.03
N SER A 403 -5.64 -3.23 -15.73
CA SER A 403 -6.97 -2.68 -15.46
C SER A 403 -6.98 -1.78 -14.22
N VAL A 404 -6.24 -2.16 -13.16
CA VAL A 404 -6.06 -1.35 -11.96
C VAL A 404 -5.33 -0.04 -12.27
N LEU A 405 -4.26 -0.08 -13.06
CA LEU A 405 -3.55 1.12 -13.50
C LEU A 405 -4.48 2.06 -14.28
N ASN A 406 -5.22 1.54 -15.24
CA ASN A 406 -6.15 2.33 -16.04
C ASN A 406 -7.24 2.99 -15.17
N GLN A 407 -7.79 2.24 -14.20
CA GLN A 407 -8.79 2.77 -13.26
C GLN A 407 -8.19 3.86 -12.36
N LEU A 408 -6.93 3.73 -11.94
CA LEU A 408 -6.21 4.74 -11.18
C LEU A 408 -5.81 5.97 -12.04
N GLY A 409 -6.12 5.98 -13.33
CA GLY A 409 -5.89 7.10 -14.25
C GLY A 409 -4.50 7.12 -14.89
N PHE A 410 -3.84 5.96 -14.94
CA PHE A 410 -2.60 5.79 -15.67
C PHE A 410 -2.89 5.42 -17.13
N GLU A 411 -2.07 5.91 -18.05
CA GLU A 411 -2.19 5.67 -19.50
C GLU A 411 -1.27 4.53 -19.96
N ASP A 412 -0.98 3.57 -19.08
CA ASP A 412 -0.14 2.43 -19.42
C ASP A 412 -0.86 1.53 -20.43
N ARG A 413 -0.17 1.18 -21.51
CA ARG A 413 -0.69 0.27 -22.55
C ARG A 413 -0.39 -1.19 -22.23
N SER A 414 0.56 -1.45 -21.35
CA SER A 414 0.96 -2.78 -20.91
C SER A 414 1.61 -2.71 -19.53
N PHE A 415 1.57 -3.80 -18.79
CA PHE A 415 2.30 -3.99 -17.55
C PHE A 415 2.87 -5.41 -17.52
N SER A 416 4.21 -5.52 -17.47
CA SER A 416 4.93 -6.81 -17.45
C SER A 416 4.41 -7.79 -18.52
N THR A 417 3.84 -8.92 -18.13
CA THR A 417 3.32 -9.98 -19.02
C THR A 417 1.87 -9.76 -19.48
N SER A 418 1.30 -8.57 -19.27
CA SER A 418 -0.07 -8.32 -19.70
C SER A 418 -0.23 -8.38 -21.23
N SER A 419 -1.33 -8.95 -21.68
CA SER A 419 -1.76 -8.98 -23.10
C SER A 419 -2.85 -7.94 -23.42
N GLY A 420 -3.32 -7.21 -22.39
CA GLY A 420 -4.38 -6.22 -22.43
C GLY A 420 -5.05 -6.11 -21.06
N PRO A 421 -6.03 -5.22 -20.88
CA PRO A 421 -6.85 -5.17 -19.66
C PRO A 421 -7.64 -6.47 -19.46
N LEU A 422 -8.03 -6.75 -18.21
CA LEU A 422 -8.84 -7.92 -17.89
C LEU A 422 -10.27 -7.77 -18.43
N ASN A 423 -10.69 -8.71 -19.24
CA ASN A 423 -12.05 -8.75 -19.77
C ASN A 423 -13.08 -9.00 -18.65
N GLY A 424 -14.26 -8.38 -18.77
CA GLY A 424 -15.37 -8.52 -17.81
C GLY A 424 -15.27 -7.62 -16.59
N LEU A 425 -14.14 -6.94 -16.37
CA LEU A 425 -13.97 -5.96 -15.32
C LEU A 425 -14.31 -4.57 -15.87
N GLN A 426 -15.41 -3.99 -15.39
CA GLN A 426 -15.88 -2.66 -15.80
C GLN A 426 -15.61 -1.64 -14.70
N VAL A 427 -15.29 -0.41 -15.08
CA VAL A 427 -15.27 0.75 -14.17
C VAL A 427 -16.72 1.23 -14.02
N GLY A 428 -17.16 1.44 -12.76
CA GLY A 428 -18.50 1.88 -12.42
C GLY A 428 -18.66 3.40 -12.54
#